data_1d83072469982c1c32c1d36d459b53c1
#
_entry.id   1d83072469982c1c32c1d36d459b53c1
#
_cell.length_a   1.000
_cell.length_b   1.000
_cell.length_c   1.000
_cell.angle_alpha   90.00
_cell.angle_beta   90.00
_cell.angle_gamma   90.00
#
_symmetry.space_group_name_H-M   'P 1'
#
loop_
_entity.id
_entity.type
_entity.pdbx_description
1 polymer ?
#
loop_
_entity_poly.entity_id
_entity_poly.type
_entity_poly.pdbx_seq_one_letter_code
_entity_poly.pdbx_strand_id
1 'polypeptide(L)'
;MKILYVEDNDDNIYMLKNRLTRAGYTVVVATDGAQGVALAASEQPDLILMDLSLPVLDGWEAARRIKATPTTSRIPIIALSAHAMTGDQEKALAAGCDDFDTKPVELQRLLDKIRTLAPPESAA
;
A
#
# COMPACT_ATOMS: atom_id res chain seq x y z
N MET A 1 1.34 14.70 1.62
CA MET A 1 0.89 13.38 2.10
C MET A 1 1.89 12.32 1.65
N LYS A 2 2.27 11.46 2.56
CA LYS A 2 3.30 10.45 2.33
C LYS A 2 2.67 9.07 2.12
N ILE A 3 3.06 8.39 1.03
CA ILE A 3 2.62 7.03 0.73
C ILE A 3 3.82 6.10 0.79
N LEU A 4 3.70 4.99 1.50
CA LEU A 4 4.66 3.90 1.45
C LEU A 4 4.18 2.90 0.40
N TYR A 5 5.00 2.68 -0.62
CA TYR A 5 4.68 1.75 -1.70
C TYR A 5 5.60 0.53 -1.60
N VAL A 6 5.02 -0.63 -1.32
CA VAL A 6 5.77 -1.87 -1.13
C VAL A 6 5.62 -2.72 -2.39
N GLU A 7 6.70 -2.85 -3.16
CA GLU A 7 6.72 -3.49 -4.46
C GLU A 7 8.15 -3.92 -4.79
N ASP A 8 8.33 -5.10 -5.36
CA ASP A 8 9.66 -5.59 -5.72
C ASP A 8 10.01 -5.45 -7.19
N ASN A 9 9.05 -5.13 -8.05
CA ASN A 9 9.27 -5.01 -9.50
C ASN A 9 9.66 -3.56 -9.86
N ASP A 10 10.86 -3.41 -10.40
CA ASP A 10 11.40 -2.07 -10.71
C ASP A 10 10.54 -1.28 -11.70
N ASP A 11 9.99 -1.94 -12.70
CA ASP A 11 9.15 -1.26 -13.69
C ASP A 11 7.85 -0.76 -13.08
N ASN A 12 7.24 -1.57 -12.22
CA ASN A 12 6.02 -1.15 -11.51
C ASN A 12 6.31 0.01 -10.58
N ILE A 13 7.43 -0.04 -9.86
CA ILE A 13 7.85 1.02 -8.97
C ILE A 13 8.02 2.32 -9.75
N TYR A 14 8.77 2.26 -10.85
CA TYR A 14 9.04 3.44 -11.65
C TYR A 14 7.75 4.10 -12.15
N MET A 15 6.85 3.31 -12.72
CA MET A 15 5.62 3.83 -13.28
C MET A 15 4.71 4.44 -12.22
N LEU A 16 4.43 3.70 -11.17
CA LEU A 16 3.45 4.15 -10.19
C LEU A 16 4.01 5.26 -9.30
N LYS A 17 5.27 5.17 -8.91
CA LYS A 17 5.91 6.22 -8.11
C LYS A 17 5.86 7.55 -8.84
N ASN A 18 6.18 7.57 -10.13
CA ASN A 18 6.14 8.80 -10.92
C ASN A 18 4.73 9.38 -11.00
N ARG A 19 3.73 8.52 -11.22
CA ARG A 19 2.34 8.96 -11.29
C ARG A 19 1.83 9.53 -9.98
N LEU A 20 2.17 8.88 -8.88
CA LEU A 20 1.77 9.36 -7.56
C LEU A 20 2.48 10.66 -7.20
N THR A 21 3.75 10.78 -7.55
CA THR A 21 4.50 12.01 -7.32
C THR A 21 3.90 13.18 -8.07
N ARG A 22 3.48 12.96 -9.32
CA ARG A 22 2.81 13.99 -10.12
C ARG A 22 1.47 14.38 -9.53
N ALA A 23 0.82 13.45 -8.84
CA ALA A 23 -0.46 13.74 -8.18
C ALA A 23 -0.29 14.48 -6.84
N GLY A 24 0.94 14.76 -6.44
CA GLY A 24 1.23 15.54 -5.24
C GLY A 24 1.63 14.73 -4.01
N TYR A 25 1.84 13.43 -4.15
CA TYR A 25 2.23 12.60 -3.02
C TYR A 25 3.74 12.45 -2.93
N THR A 26 4.25 12.33 -1.71
CA THR A 26 5.62 11.91 -1.45
C THR A 26 5.62 10.39 -1.33
N VAL A 27 6.43 9.70 -2.11
CA VAL A 27 6.43 8.24 -2.16
C VAL A 27 7.73 7.68 -1.59
N VAL A 28 7.60 6.82 -0.59
CA VAL A 28 8.70 6.04 -0.03
C VAL A 28 8.51 4.61 -0.52
N VAL A 29 9.58 3.97 -0.98
CA VAL A 29 9.50 2.63 -1.57
C VAL A 29 10.18 1.60 -0.67
N ALA A 30 9.51 0.47 -0.46
CA ALA A 30 10.09 -0.73 0.12
C ALA A 30 10.05 -1.84 -0.93
N THR A 31 11.07 -2.66 -0.99
CA THR A 31 11.19 -3.68 -2.04
C THR A 31 10.90 -5.10 -1.57
N ASP A 32 10.58 -5.26 -0.31
CA ASP A 32 10.07 -6.53 0.21
C ASP A 32 9.17 -6.27 1.43
N GLY A 33 8.49 -7.33 1.89
CA GLY A 33 7.54 -7.19 2.99
C GLY A 33 8.18 -6.79 4.31
N ALA A 34 9.39 -7.27 4.58
CA ALA A 34 10.09 -6.94 5.83
C ALA A 34 10.48 -5.46 5.85
N GLN A 35 10.97 -4.93 4.72
CA GLN A 35 11.23 -3.48 4.60
C GLN A 35 9.94 -2.68 4.76
N GLY A 36 8.84 -3.20 4.20
CA GLY A 36 7.54 -2.54 4.33
C GLY A 36 7.12 -2.37 5.77
N VAL A 37 7.26 -3.42 6.58
CA VAL A 37 6.93 -3.36 8.00
C VAL A 37 7.84 -2.36 8.72
N ALA A 38 9.14 -2.41 8.45
CA ALA A 38 10.11 -1.51 9.09
C ALA A 38 9.86 -0.05 8.72
N LEU A 39 9.62 0.23 7.44
CA LEU A 39 9.40 1.59 6.97
C LEU A 39 8.04 2.15 7.40
N ALA A 40 7.04 1.30 7.55
CA ALA A 40 5.76 1.75 8.12
C ALA A 40 5.98 2.32 9.52
N ALA A 41 6.81 1.68 10.32
CA ALA A 41 7.11 2.15 11.67
C ALA A 41 7.97 3.42 11.67
N SER A 42 9.03 3.45 10.85
CA SER A 42 9.99 4.56 10.87
C SER A 42 9.49 5.81 10.13
N GLU A 43 8.77 5.63 9.02
CA GLU A 43 8.33 6.75 8.19
C GLU A 43 6.96 7.27 8.54
N GLN A 44 6.15 6.48 9.24
CA GLN A 44 4.78 6.83 9.59
C GLN A 44 4.00 7.41 8.41
N PRO A 45 3.86 6.64 7.31
CA PRO A 45 3.15 7.15 6.13
C PRO A 45 1.67 7.35 6.41
N ASP A 46 1.04 8.15 5.58
CA ASP A 46 -0.41 8.37 5.67
C ASP A 46 -1.21 7.24 5.08
N LEU A 47 -0.59 6.46 4.20
CA LEU A 47 -1.24 5.33 3.54
C LEU A 47 -0.17 4.38 2.99
N ILE A 48 -0.50 3.10 2.92
CA ILE A 48 0.39 2.07 2.39
C ILE A 48 -0.26 1.40 1.17
N LEU A 49 0.49 1.29 0.08
CA LEU A 49 0.13 0.46 -1.06
C LEU A 49 0.98 -0.81 -0.96
N MET A 50 0.32 -1.96 -0.80
CA MET A 50 0.99 -3.21 -0.50
C MET A 50 0.77 -4.23 -1.61
N ASP A 51 1.83 -4.56 -2.36
CA ASP A 51 1.78 -5.68 -3.29
C ASP A 51 1.67 -6.98 -2.48
N LEU A 52 0.81 -7.88 -2.93
CA LEU A 52 0.60 -9.14 -2.22
C LEU A 52 1.65 -10.20 -2.56
N SER A 53 2.32 -10.09 -3.71
CA SER A 53 3.31 -11.07 -4.15
C SER A 53 4.73 -10.55 -3.92
N LEU A 54 5.18 -10.55 -2.67
CA LEU A 54 6.47 -10.01 -2.27
C LEU A 54 7.44 -11.11 -1.85
N PRO A 55 8.76 -10.89 -2.05
CA PRO A 55 9.77 -11.78 -1.49
C PRO A 55 9.97 -11.53 0.00
N VAL A 56 10.66 -12.43 0.65
CA VAL A 56 11.06 -12.42 2.08
C VAL A 56 9.85 -12.55 2.99
N LEU A 57 8.93 -11.59 2.94
CA LEU A 57 7.70 -11.59 3.72
C LEU A 57 6.58 -11.14 2.79
N ASP A 58 5.58 -12.01 2.53
CA ASP A 58 4.52 -11.67 1.60
C ASP A 58 3.62 -10.52 2.12
N GLY A 59 2.85 -9.95 1.18
CA GLY A 59 2.05 -8.77 1.49
C GLY A 59 0.96 -9.01 2.53
N TRP A 60 0.38 -10.20 2.56
CA TRP A 60 -0.64 -10.53 3.57
C TRP A 60 -0.06 -10.52 4.97
N GLU A 61 1.09 -11.17 5.14
CA GLU A 61 1.75 -11.22 6.45
C GLU A 61 2.29 -9.85 6.86
N ALA A 62 2.84 -9.10 5.90
CA ALA A 62 3.29 -7.73 6.17
C ALA A 62 2.13 -6.84 6.65
N ALA A 63 0.98 -6.92 5.97
CA ALA A 63 -0.20 -6.16 6.36
C ALA A 63 -0.67 -6.55 7.77
N ARG A 64 -0.69 -7.85 8.04
CA ARG A 64 -1.09 -8.35 9.35
C ARG A 64 -0.19 -7.80 10.46
N ARG A 65 1.12 -7.80 10.24
CA ARG A 65 2.08 -7.28 11.21
C ARG A 65 1.93 -5.78 11.44
N ILE A 66 1.71 -5.02 10.37
CA ILE A 66 1.50 -3.58 10.45
C ILE A 66 0.24 -3.29 11.27
N LYS A 67 -0.84 -4.01 11.00
CA LYS A 67 -2.10 -3.80 11.72
C LYS A 67 -2.07 -4.30 13.15
N ALA A 68 -1.17 -5.23 13.47
CA ALA A 68 -1.00 -5.73 14.84
C ALA A 68 -0.12 -4.84 15.71
N THR A 69 0.60 -3.89 15.12
CA THR A 69 1.53 -3.02 15.84
C THR A 69 0.82 -1.71 16.21
N PRO A 70 0.76 -1.32 17.49
CA PRO A 70 -0.01 -0.14 17.90
C PRO A 70 0.38 1.16 17.17
N THR A 71 1.66 1.35 16.86
CA THR A 71 2.12 2.58 16.21
C THR A 71 1.79 2.65 14.73
N THR A 72 1.42 1.53 14.12
CA THR A 72 1.12 1.48 12.68
C THR A 72 -0.29 0.97 12.38
N SER A 73 -1.03 0.53 13.38
CA SER A 73 -2.34 -0.10 13.18
C SER A 73 -3.38 0.81 12.52
N ARG A 74 -3.22 2.12 12.64
CA ARG A 74 -4.16 3.09 12.06
C ARG A 74 -3.87 3.42 10.61
N ILE A 75 -2.69 3.07 10.10
CA ILE A 75 -2.31 3.43 8.74
C ILE A 75 -3.16 2.61 7.75
N PRO A 76 -3.92 3.25 6.87
CA PRO A 76 -4.71 2.49 5.89
C PRO A 76 -3.82 1.77 4.90
N ILE A 77 -4.22 0.55 4.54
CA ILE A 77 -3.48 -0.28 3.59
C ILE A 77 -4.40 -0.65 2.44
N ILE A 78 -3.96 -0.36 1.21
CA ILE A 78 -4.60 -0.84 -0.01
C ILE A 78 -3.75 -1.98 -0.56
N ALA A 79 -4.31 -3.17 -0.64
CA ALA A 79 -3.62 -4.32 -1.21
C ALA A 79 -3.69 -4.27 -2.73
N LEU A 80 -2.58 -4.60 -3.40
CA LEU A 80 -2.52 -4.67 -4.86
C LEU A 80 -2.22 -6.11 -5.28
N SER A 81 -3.03 -6.66 -6.17
CA SER A 81 -2.87 -8.03 -6.64
C SER A 81 -2.83 -8.10 -8.16
N ALA A 82 -1.94 -8.94 -8.69
CA ALA A 82 -1.90 -9.23 -10.12
C ALA A 82 -3.04 -10.18 -10.52
N HIS A 83 -3.70 -10.79 -9.55
CA HIS A 83 -4.76 -11.77 -9.80
C HIS A 83 -6.07 -11.27 -9.22
N ALA A 84 -7.06 -11.05 -10.10
CA ALA A 84 -8.38 -10.60 -9.69
C ALA A 84 -9.26 -11.75 -9.21
N MET A 85 -8.67 -12.72 -8.51
CA MET A 85 -9.40 -13.87 -8.01
C MET A 85 -10.10 -13.53 -6.70
N THR A 86 -11.31 -14.05 -6.55
CA THR A 86 -12.15 -13.78 -5.39
C THR A 86 -11.44 -14.00 -4.06
N GLY A 87 -10.64 -15.05 -3.97
CA GLY A 87 -9.95 -15.37 -2.73
C GLY A 87 -8.91 -14.33 -2.29
N ASP A 88 -8.28 -13.62 -3.23
CA ASP A 88 -7.26 -12.63 -2.91
C ASP A 88 -7.85 -11.43 -2.17
N GLN A 89 -9.00 -10.95 -2.62
CA GLN A 89 -9.65 -9.83 -1.96
C GLN A 89 -10.08 -10.19 -0.54
N GLU A 90 -10.66 -11.36 -0.36
CA GLU A 90 -11.08 -11.82 0.96
C GLU A 90 -9.90 -11.98 1.91
N LYS A 91 -8.79 -12.55 1.43
CA LYS A 91 -7.59 -12.71 2.24
C LYS A 91 -6.98 -11.37 2.63
N ALA A 92 -6.96 -10.41 1.70
CA ALA A 92 -6.43 -9.08 1.98
C ALA A 92 -7.22 -8.40 3.09
N LEU A 93 -8.54 -8.44 3.00
CA LEU A 93 -9.40 -7.84 4.02
C LEU A 93 -9.27 -8.58 5.36
N ALA A 94 -9.15 -9.90 5.34
CA ALA A 94 -8.94 -10.69 6.54
C ALA A 94 -7.59 -10.40 7.20
N ALA A 95 -6.58 -10.00 6.43
CA ALA A 95 -5.28 -9.61 6.95
C ALA A 95 -5.27 -8.19 7.52
N GLY A 96 -6.38 -7.46 7.40
CA GLY A 96 -6.53 -6.12 7.94
C GLY A 96 -6.35 -5.00 6.92
N CYS A 97 -6.24 -5.32 5.63
CA CYS A 97 -6.19 -4.30 4.59
C CYS A 97 -7.53 -3.57 4.52
N ASP A 98 -7.47 -2.28 4.28
CA ASP A 98 -8.66 -1.42 4.27
C ASP A 98 -9.34 -1.42 2.90
N ASP A 99 -8.59 -1.72 1.84
CA ASP A 99 -9.14 -1.82 0.50
C ASP A 99 -8.25 -2.73 -0.34
N PHE A 100 -8.66 -2.97 -1.57
CA PHE A 100 -8.01 -3.88 -2.48
C PHE A 100 -8.13 -3.34 -3.90
N ASP A 101 -7.09 -3.49 -4.71
CA ASP A 101 -7.16 -3.16 -6.12
C ASP A 101 -6.36 -4.18 -6.93
N THR A 102 -6.57 -4.19 -8.23
CA THR A 102 -5.95 -5.16 -9.13
C THR A 102 -4.93 -4.48 -10.04
N LYS A 103 -3.95 -5.26 -10.46
CA LYS A 103 -2.99 -4.84 -11.48
C LYS A 103 -3.48 -5.29 -12.85
N PRO A 104 -3.22 -4.53 -13.91
CA PRO A 104 -2.51 -3.25 -13.92
C PRO A 104 -3.31 -2.15 -13.23
N VAL A 105 -2.59 -1.25 -12.57
CA VAL A 105 -3.22 -0.18 -11.80
C VAL A 105 -3.92 0.79 -12.75
N GLU A 106 -5.20 1.06 -12.46
CA GLU A 106 -5.93 2.13 -13.12
C GLU A 106 -5.80 3.35 -12.20
N LEU A 107 -5.06 4.36 -12.65
CA LEU A 107 -4.62 5.44 -11.78
C LEU A 107 -5.76 6.20 -11.12
N GLN A 108 -6.79 6.58 -11.89
CA GLN A 108 -7.88 7.37 -11.32
C GLN A 108 -8.63 6.59 -10.24
N ARG A 109 -8.87 5.30 -10.48
CA ARG A 109 -9.52 4.45 -9.48
C ARG A 109 -8.69 4.36 -8.21
N LEU A 110 -7.37 4.20 -8.36
CA LEU A 110 -6.47 4.12 -7.21
C LEU A 110 -6.44 5.45 -6.45
N LEU A 111 -6.36 6.57 -7.15
CA LEU A 111 -6.36 7.89 -6.51
C LEU A 111 -7.65 8.13 -5.74
N ASP A 112 -8.78 7.69 -6.27
CA ASP A 112 -10.06 7.82 -5.57
C ASP A 112 -10.07 7.02 -4.27
N LYS A 113 -9.52 5.82 -4.29
CA LYS A 113 -9.41 4.98 -3.09
C LYS A 113 -8.47 5.62 -2.06
N ILE A 114 -7.35 6.16 -2.52
CA ILE A 114 -6.40 6.85 -1.63
C ILE A 114 -7.07 8.03 -0.96
N ARG A 115 -7.79 8.86 -1.71
CA ARG A 115 -8.48 10.02 -1.15
C ARG A 115 -9.55 9.64 -0.15
N THR A 116 -10.22 8.52 -0.38
CA THR A 116 -11.26 8.04 0.52
C THR A 116 -10.67 7.58 1.87
N LEU A 117 -9.55 6.85 1.82
CA LEU A 117 -8.94 6.29 3.04
C LEU A 117 -8.03 7.28 3.75
N ALA A 118 -7.40 8.19 3.00
CA ALA A 118 -6.48 9.17 3.56
C ALA A 118 -6.78 10.54 2.93
N PRO A 119 -7.82 11.24 3.41
CA PRO A 119 -8.19 12.54 2.85
C PRO A 119 -7.07 13.56 2.98
N PRO A 120 -6.98 14.52 2.05
CA PRO A 120 -5.95 15.56 2.13
C PRO A 120 -6.01 16.33 3.44
N GLU A 121 -4.85 16.65 3.97
CA GLU A 121 -4.70 17.39 5.23
C GLU A 121 -5.16 18.83 5.12
N SER A 122 -5.37 19.29 3.92
CA SER A 122 -5.84 20.68 3.70
C SER A 122 -7.10 21.01 4.48
N ALA A 123 -7.80 19.99 4.90
CA ALA A 123 -8.99 20.17 5.73
C ALA A 123 -8.64 20.52 7.17
N ALA A 124 -7.41 20.30 7.53
CA ALA A 124 -6.98 20.55 8.91
C ALA A 124 -6.87 22.03 9.20
#